data_2780be317fae386ef44b4c5b73613bb5
#
_entry.id   2780be317fae386ef44b4c5b73613bb5
#
_cell.length_a   1.000
_cell.length_b   1.000
_cell.length_c   1.000
_cell.angle_alpha   90.00
_cell.angle_beta   90.00
_cell.angle_gamma   90.00
#
_symmetry.space_group_name_H-M   'P 1'
#
loop_
_entity.id
_entity.type
_entity.pdbx_description
1 polymer ?
#
loop_
_entity_poly.entity_id
_entity_poly.type
_entity_poly.pdbx_seq_one_letter_code
_entity_poly.pdbx_strand_id
1 'polypeptide(L)'
;MFINKKNIIITSIILAVFAISFFSYSMMSANSSKKDDNMLTANLIGLSASSNDVYKMFLCPCCGQVLDKKNICCGMAREMINYIDSLIASGISSDEVIMKAVEKYGIGSVVESKREAVQAELAKRNPSAFPKGKLSFYSSVGQKAPDFSLESIDGTTMKLSDYKGKNVVLFFTEGSMCYPACWDQMSSFGNDERFNNANTVVFSITPDQKAEWQKIVQKVPEMSKAKILFDSTRAVSSAYDVLSLASSMHKGSYPGHTYFIIDKNGVIRYTMDDPKMAIRNDELISEIGKM
;
A
#
# COMPACT_ATOMS: atom_id res chain seq x y z
N MET A 1 -50.41 -37.23 -44.63
CA MET A 1 -49.81 -37.60 -43.33
C MET A 1 -50.26 -36.60 -42.27
N PHE A 2 -51.35 -36.95 -41.56
CA PHE A 2 -52.00 -36.02 -40.63
C PHE A 2 -51.26 -36.10 -39.25
N ILE A 3 -50.53 -35.06 -38.87
CA ILE A 3 -49.90 -34.95 -37.57
C ILE A 3 -50.99 -34.66 -36.53
N ASN A 4 -51.18 -35.55 -35.59
CA ASN A 4 -52.22 -35.49 -34.59
C ASN A 4 -51.99 -34.34 -33.59
N LYS A 5 -52.90 -33.39 -33.47
CA LYS A 5 -52.79 -32.21 -32.57
C LYS A 5 -52.47 -32.55 -31.11
N LYS A 6 -52.88 -33.76 -30.64
CA LYS A 6 -52.55 -34.22 -29.29
C LYS A 6 -51.04 -34.45 -29.08
N ASN A 7 -50.32 -34.91 -30.10
CA ASN A 7 -48.87 -35.16 -29.98
C ASN A 7 -48.05 -33.86 -29.94
N ILE A 8 -48.55 -32.78 -30.59
CA ILE A 8 -47.92 -31.48 -30.58
C ILE A 8 -48.00 -30.83 -29.17
N ILE A 9 -49.17 -30.98 -28.50
CA ILE A 9 -49.36 -30.39 -27.15
C ILE A 9 -48.48 -31.13 -26.12
N ILE A 10 -48.35 -32.45 -26.19
CA ILE A 10 -47.54 -33.24 -25.28
C ILE A 10 -46.03 -32.91 -25.44
N THR A 11 -45.55 -32.76 -26.67
CA THR A 11 -44.14 -32.38 -26.92
C THR A 11 -43.83 -30.96 -26.45
N SER A 12 -44.77 -30.02 -26.57
CA SER A 12 -44.58 -28.64 -26.10
C SER A 12 -44.56 -28.57 -24.58
N ILE A 13 -45.35 -29.38 -23.86
CA ILE A 13 -45.35 -29.44 -22.39
C ILE A 13 -44.04 -30.05 -21.86
N ILE A 14 -43.53 -31.12 -22.49
CA ILE A 14 -42.29 -31.76 -22.12
C ILE A 14 -41.10 -30.80 -22.31
N LEU A 15 -41.04 -30.05 -23.42
CA LEU A 15 -40.01 -29.04 -23.66
C LEU A 15 -40.07 -27.88 -22.65
N ALA A 16 -41.27 -27.44 -22.25
CA ALA A 16 -41.43 -26.39 -21.26
C ALA A 16 -40.95 -26.83 -19.85
N VAL A 17 -41.22 -28.07 -19.43
CA VAL A 17 -40.79 -28.64 -18.16
C VAL A 17 -39.26 -28.80 -18.15
N PHE A 18 -38.63 -29.22 -19.24
CA PHE A 18 -37.18 -29.29 -19.36
C PHE A 18 -36.51 -27.90 -19.33
N ALA A 19 -37.10 -26.89 -19.96
CA ALA A 19 -36.60 -25.52 -19.93
C ALA A 19 -36.66 -24.91 -18.51
N ILE A 20 -37.75 -25.16 -17.76
CA ILE A 20 -37.89 -24.66 -16.38
C ILE A 20 -36.91 -25.37 -15.43
N SER A 21 -36.73 -26.69 -15.56
CA SER A 21 -35.77 -27.44 -14.72
C SER A 21 -34.31 -27.06 -15.04
N PHE A 22 -33.99 -26.79 -16.32
CA PHE A 22 -32.65 -26.33 -16.71
C PHE A 22 -32.36 -24.92 -16.22
N PHE A 23 -33.32 -24.02 -16.25
CA PHE A 23 -33.20 -22.65 -15.75
C PHE A 23 -33.07 -22.63 -14.20
N SER A 24 -33.84 -23.46 -13.50
CA SER A 24 -33.75 -23.62 -12.04
C SER A 24 -32.43 -24.25 -11.62
N TYR A 25 -31.91 -25.22 -12.38
CA TYR A 25 -30.59 -25.83 -12.11
C TYR A 25 -29.44 -24.84 -12.40
N SER A 26 -29.54 -24.04 -13.47
CA SER A 26 -28.57 -23.00 -13.79
C SER A 26 -28.54 -21.87 -12.74
N MET A 27 -29.71 -21.48 -12.21
CA MET A 27 -29.77 -20.49 -11.11
C MET A 27 -29.25 -21.06 -9.77
N MET A 28 -29.51 -22.32 -9.46
CA MET A 28 -28.93 -22.96 -8.28
C MET A 28 -27.42 -23.15 -8.40
N SER A 29 -26.90 -23.49 -9.57
CA SER A 29 -25.47 -23.62 -9.82
C SER A 29 -24.75 -22.25 -9.76
N ALA A 30 -25.34 -21.18 -10.29
CA ALA A 30 -24.80 -19.83 -10.21
C ALA A 30 -24.81 -19.26 -8.77
N ASN A 31 -25.80 -19.64 -7.95
CA ASN A 31 -25.87 -19.21 -6.54
C ASN A 31 -24.95 -20.03 -5.65
N SER A 32 -24.71 -21.31 -5.97
CA SER A 32 -23.74 -22.16 -5.27
C SER A 32 -22.29 -21.66 -5.55
N SER A 33 -21.96 -21.34 -6.80
CA SER A 33 -20.63 -20.81 -7.14
C SER A 33 -20.33 -19.46 -6.46
N LYS A 34 -21.32 -18.55 -6.37
CA LYS A 34 -21.14 -17.29 -5.63
C LYS A 34 -21.01 -17.47 -4.11
N LYS A 35 -21.61 -18.53 -3.55
CA LYS A 35 -21.50 -18.81 -2.11
C LYS A 35 -20.19 -19.48 -1.76
N ASP A 36 -19.64 -20.28 -2.67
CA ASP A 36 -18.36 -20.97 -2.46
C ASP A 36 -17.16 -20.02 -2.72
N ASP A 37 -17.25 -19.08 -3.65
CA ASP A 37 -16.23 -18.03 -3.84
C ASP A 37 -16.16 -17.07 -2.64
N ASN A 38 -17.27 -16.71 -2.01
CA ASN A 38 -17.29 -15.95 -0.76
C ASN A 38 -16.78 -16.76 0.44
N MET A 39 -16.90 -18.08 0.43
CA MET A 39 -16.39 -18.95 1.50
C MET A 39 -14.89 -19.23 1.36
N LEU A 40 -14.35 -19.25 0.11
CA LEU A 40 -12.90 -19.39 -0.11
C LEU A 40 -12.13 -18.10 0.23
N THR A 41 -12.71 -16.92 0.03
CA THR A 41 -12.09 -15.65 0.42
C THR A 41 -12.09 -15.42 1.93
N ALA A 42 -13.09 -15.91 2.65
CA ALA A 42 -13.16 -15.82 4.13
C ALA A 42 -12.07 -16.63 4.86
N ASN A 43 -11.44 -17.61 4.20
CA ASN A 43 -10.37 -18.43 4.77
C ASN A 43 -8.94 -17.96 4.49
N LEU A 44 -8.73 -16.97 3.61
CA LEU A 44 -7.40 -16.56 3.17
C LEU A 44 -6.60 -15.80 4.24
N ILE A 45 -7.27 -15.13 5.19
CA ILE A 45 -6.60 -14.44 6.31
C ILE A 45 -6.73 -15.25 7.61
N GLY A 46 -7.37 -16.41 7.58
CA GLY A 46 -7.54 -17.30 8.74
C GLY A 46 -8.46 -16.70 9.81
N LEU A 47 -9.42 -15.88 9.42
CA LEU A 47 -10.41 -15.28 10.29
C LEU A 47 -11.81 -15.83 9.98
N SER A 48 -12.22 -16.81 10.77
CA SER A 48 -13.64 -17.06 11.03
C SER A 48 -14.11 -15.93 11.95
N ALA A 49 -14.62 -14.84 11.35
CA ALA A 49 -14.69 -13.56 12.03
C ALA A 49 -15.93 -13.43 12.92
N SER A 50 -15.72 -13.48 14.20
CA SER A 50 -16.52 -12.65 15.10
C SER A 50 -16.01 -11.20 15.04
N SER A 51 -16.87 -10.20 15.15
CA SER A 51 -16.48 -8.78 15.15
C SER A 51 -15.40 -8.45 16.20
N ASN A 52 -15.28 -9.24 17.24
CA ASN A 52 -14.26 -9.12 18.29
C ASN A 52 -12.85 -9.52 17.85
N ASP A 53 -12.69 -10.28 16.76
CA ASP A 53 -11.38 -10.73 16.30
C ASP A 53 -10.70 -9.69 15.37
N VAL A 54 -11.48 -8.80 14.76
CA VAL A 54 -10.94 -7.73 13.92
C VAL A 54 -10.02 -6.79 14.70
N TYR A 55 -10.37 -6.43 15.93
CA TYR A 55 -9.54 -5.52 16.75
C TYR A 55 -8.17 -6.13 17.07
N LYS A 56 -8.12 -7.45 17.29
CA LYS A 56 -6.88 -8.17 17.58
C LYS A 56 -5.91 -8.21 16.40
N MET A 57 -6.38 -7.84 15.22
CA MET A 57 -5.53 -7.69 14.03
C MET A 57 -4.69 -6.42 14.06
N PHE A 58 -5.02 -5.47 14.94
CA PHE A 58 -4.43 -4.14 14.92
C PHE A 58 -3.65 -3.79 16.17
N LEU A 59 -2.57 -3.05 15.98
CA LEU A 59 -1.78 -2.40 17.01
C LEU A 59 -2.16 -0.92 17.08
N CYS A 60 -2.19 -0.37 18.27
CA CYS A 60 -2.24 1.06 18.45
C CYS A 60 -0.95 1.70 17.90
N PRO A 61 -1.01 2.65 16.96
CA PRO A 61 0.20 3.29 16.41
C PRO A 61 1.02 4.04 17.45
N CYS A 62 0.39 4.49 18.53
CA CYS A 62 1.02 5.29 19.59
C CYS A 62 1.84 4.43 20.58
N CYS A 63 1.32 3.27 21.00
CA CYS A 63 1.95 2.46 22.07
C CYS A 63 2.28 1.02 21.66
N GLY A 64 1.96 0.61 20.43
CA GLY A 64 2.23 -0.74 19.93
C GLY A 64 1.40 -1.85 20.56
N GLN A 65 0.45 -1.52 21.43
CA GLN A 65 -0.41 -2.53 22.06
C GLN A 65 -1.53 -2.97 21.11
N VAL A 66 -1.93 -4.24 21.18
CA VAL A 66 -3.08 -4.77 20.44
C VAL A 66 -4.34 -4.01 20.86
N LEU A 67 -5.19 -3.64 19.89
CA LEU A 67 -6.43 -2.93 20.18
C LEU A 67 -7.38 -3.79 21.03
N ASP A 68 -7.87 -3.21 22.11
CA ASP A 68 -8.87 -3.81 23.00
C ASP A 68 -9.94 -2.76 23.36
N LYS A 69 -11.19 -3.06 23.02
CA LYS A 69 -12.33 -2.17 23.36
C LYS A 69 -12.54 -2.00 24.87
N LYS A 70 -12.11 -2.97 25.66
CA LYS A 70 -12.25 -2.94 27.12
C LYS A 70 -11.11 -2.18 27.80
N ASN A 71 -9.97 -2.07 27.11
CA ASN A 71 -8.77 -1.43 27.65
C ASN A 71 -8.15 -0.49 26.64
N ILE A 72 -8.74 0.69 26.46
CA ILE A 72 -8.32 1.69 25.47
C ILE A 72 -7.10 2.45 26.02
N CYS A 73 -5.93 2.22 25.42
CA CYS A 73 -4.64 2.75 25.90
C CYS A 73 -4.45 4.27 25.66
N CYS A 74 -5.07 4.85 24.61
CA CYS A 74 -4.88 6.27 24.27
C CYS A 74 -5.98 6.79 23.31
N GLY A 75 -5.92 8.08 22.97
CA GLY A 75 -6.86 8.72 22.03
C GLY A 75 -6.83 8.12 20.63
N MET A 76 -5.65 7.77 20.12
CA MET A 76 -5.50 7.13 18.80
C MET A 76 -6.15 5.74 18.77
N ALA A 77 -5.96 4.92 19.82
CA ALA A 77 -6.63 3.63 19.92
C ALA A 77 -8.16 3.79 19.91
N ARG A 78 -8.68 4.81 20.58
CA ARG A 78 -10.11 5.15 20.58
C ARG A 78 -10.60 5.51 19.18
N GLU A 79 -9.86 6.33 18.46
CA GLU A 79 -10.19 6.73 17.08
C GLU A 79 -10.22 5.51 16.15
N MET A 80 -9.19 4.65 16.21
CA MET A 80 -9.15 3.42 15.42
C MET A 80 -10.32 2.49 15.72
N ILE A 81 -10.65 2.28 17.01
CA ILE A 81 -11.77 1.45 17.43
C ILE A 81 -13.08 2.03 16.89
N ASN A 82 -13.33 3.33 17.05
CA ASN A 82 -14.53 3.99 16.53
C ASN A 82 -14.64 3.86 15.00
N TYR A 83 -13.53 3.97 14.27
CA TYR A 83 -13.52 3.78 12.82
C TYR A 83 -13.85 2.35 12.45
N ILE A 84 -13.23 1.35 13.08
CA ILE A 84 -13.53 -0.06 12.87
C ILE A 84 -15.00 -0.36 13.21
N ASP A 85 -15.52 0.18 14.31
CA ASP A 85 -16.94 0.04 14.69
C ASP A 85 -17.87 0.60 13.61
N SER A 86 -17.55 1.75 13.04
CA SER A 86 -18.34 2.35 11.96
C SER A 86 -18.38 1.47 10.71
N LEU A 87 -17.26 0.83 10.38
CA LEU A 87 -17.17 -0.09 9.25
C LEU A 87 -17.96 -1.40 9.51
N ILE A 88 -17.86 -1.96 10.71
CA ILE A 88 -18.63 -3.14 11.12
C ILE A 88 -20.13 -2.82 11.07
N ALA A 89 -20.54 -1.66 11.58
CA ALA A 89 -21.95 -1.22 11.57
C ALA A 89 -22.49 -1.00 10.15
N SER A 90 -21.61 -0.73 9.15
CA SER A 90 -22.02 -0.62 7.75
C SER A 90 -22.32 -1.98 7.08
N GLY A 91 -22.09 -3.09 7.77
CA GLY A 91 -22.43 -4.45 7.31
C GLY A 91 -21.48 -5.03 6.27
N ILE A 92 -20.30 -4.42 6.05
CA ILE A 92 -19.27 -4.99 5.16
C ILE A 92 -18.56 -6.19 5.84
N SER A 93 -17.94 -7.06 5.04
CA SER A 93 -17.23 -8.23 5.55
C SER A 93 -16.05 -7.84 6.45
N SER A 94 -15.64 -8.74 7.35
CA SER A 94 -14.48 -8.51 8.24
C SER A 94 -13.20 -8.28 7.45
N ASP A 95 -13.00 -8.96 6.33
CA ASP A 95 -11.84 -8.75 5.46
C ASP A 95 -11.86 -7.34 4.87
N GLU A 96 -13.02 -6.85 4.46
CA GLU A 96 -13.14 -5.48 3.95
C GLU A 96 -12.94 -4.45 5.05
N VAL A 97 -13.39 -4.71 6.28
CA VAL A 97 -13.09 -3.87 7.45
C VAL A 97 -11.59 -3.79 7.68
N ILE A 98 -10.88 -4.93 7.63
CA ILE A 98 -9.42 -4.97 7.79
C ILE A 98 -8.74 -4.17 6.69
N MET A 99 -9.11 -4.37 5.41
CA MET A 99 -8.50 -3.66 4.29
C MET A 99 -8.71 -2.15 4.40
N LYS A 100 -9.91 -1.67 4.69
CA LYS A 100 -10.20 -0.24 4.89
C LYS A 100 -9.48 0.35 6.10
N ALA A 101 -9.34 -0.40 7.18
CA ALA A 101 -8.56 0.03 8.33
C ALA A 101 -7.07 0.14 7.99
N VAL A 102 -6.53 -0.80 7.20
CA VAL A 102 -5.14 -0.75 6.72
C VAL A 102 -4.92 0.38 5.71
N GLU A 103 -5.87 0.65 4.83
CA GLU A 103 -5.82 1.83 3.94
C GLU A 103 -5.73 3.13 4.73
N LYS A 104 -6.44 3.23 5.86
CA LYS A 104 -6.44 4.44 6.68
C LYS A 104 -5.24 4.55 7.62
N TYR A 105 -4.82 3.45 8.25
CA TYR A 105 -3.81 3.48 9.33
C TYR A 105 -2.47 2.84 8.94
N GLY A 106 -2.37 2.33 7.72
CA GLY A 106 -1.19 1.68 7.18
C GLY A 106 -0.97 0.24 7.68
N ILE A 107 -0.15 -0.51 6.94
CA ILE A 107 0.16 -1.92 7.25
C ILE A 107 0.91 -2.07 8.59
N GLY A 108 1.61 -1.04 9.04
CA GLY A 108 2.28 -1.04 10.34
C GLY A 108 1.35 -1.14 11.53
N SER A 109 0.09 -0.77 11.36
CA SER A 109 -0.95 -0.97 12.38
C SER A 109 -1.42 -2.42 12.50
N VAL A 110 -1.05 -3.31 11.57
CA VAL A 110 -1.38 -4.73 11.63
C VAL A 110 -0.38 -5.47 12.52
N VAL A 111 -0.86 -6.41 13.34
CA VAL A 111 0.02 -7.28 14.13
C VAL A 111 1.00 -8.03 13.23
N GLU A 112 2.25 -8.14 13.63
CA GLU A 112 3.35 -8.62 12.80
C GLU A 112 3.05 -9.99 12.17
N SER A 113 2.50 -10.92 12.93
CA SER A 113 2.16 -12.27 12.47
C SER A 113 1.11 -12.31 11.33
N LYS A 114 0.44 -11.20 11.03
CA LYS A 114 -0.60 -11.10 9.99
C LYS A 114 -0.23 -10.16 8.84
N ARG A 115 0.86 -9.40 8.96
CA ARG A 115 1.27 -8.40 7.95
C ARG A 115 1.47 -9.02 6.57
N GLU A 116 2.17 -10.15 6.49
CA GLU A 116 2.44 -10.82 5.21
C GLU A 116 1.14 -11.22 4.49
N ALA A 117 0.20 -11.83 5.20
CA ALA A 117 -1.09 -12.22 4.64
C ALA A 117 -1.91 -11.01 4.16
N VAL A 118 -1.92 -9.92 4.95
CA VAL A 118 -2.61 -8.68 4.59
C VAL A 118 -1.94 -8.00 3.40
N GLN A 119 -0.60 -7.97 3.34
CA GLN A 119 0.14 -7.45 2.18
C GLN A 119 -0.14 -8.24 0.91
N ALA A 120 -0.19 -9.57 1.00
CA ALA A 120 -0.54 -10.43 -0.13
C ALA A 120 -1.94 -10.14 -0.67
N GLU A 121 -2.91 -9.88 0.20
CA GLU A 121 -4.27 -9.50 -0.20
C GLU A 121 -4.31 -8.09 -0.82
N LEU A 122 -3.61 -7.12 -0.26
CA LEU A 122 -3.46 -5.78 -0.85
C LEU A 122 -2.84 -5.85 -2.24
N ALA A 123 -1.82 -6.70 -2.43
CA ALA A 123 -1.17 -6.89 -3.73
C ALA A 123 -2.10 -7.47 -4.79
N LYS A 124 -3.04 -8.33 -4.42
CA LYS A 124 -4.09 -8.82 -5.33
C LYS A 124 -5.06 -7.72 -5.73
N ARG A 125 -5.44 -6.85 -4.79
CA ARG A 125 -6.40 -5.75 -5.02
C ARG A 125 -5.79 -4.60 -5.84
N ASN A 126 -4.52 -4.30 -5.62
CA ASN A 126 -3.79 -3.25 -6.34
C ASN A 126 -2.37 -3.73 -6.75
N PRO A 127 -2.26 -4.60 -7.77
CA PRO A 127 -0.96 -5.14 -8.19
C PRO A 127 0.04 -4.08 -8.64
N SER A 128 -0.42 -2.92 -9.11
CA SER A 128 0.44 -1.85 -9.60
C SER A 128 1.17 -1.09 -8.49
N ALA A 129 0.63 -1.10 -7.26
CA ALA A 129 1.27 -0.50 -6.10
C ALA A 129 2.37 -1.39 -5.49
N PHE A 130 2.44 -2.67 -5.90
CA PHE A 130 3.41 -3.62 -5.36
C PHE A 130 4.52 -3.91 -6.37
N PRO A 131 5.78 -3.59 -6.04
CA PRO A 131 6.93 -3.85 -6.90
C PRO A 131 7.08 -5.34 -7.22
N LYS A 132 7.49 -5.64 -8.45
CA LYS A 132 7.94 -6.97 -8.83
C LYS A 132 9.42 -7.11 -8.50
N GLY A 133 9.74 -8.02 -7.60
CA GLY A 133 11.10 -8.26 -7.14
C GLY A 133 11.40 -7.60 -5.79
N LYS A 134 12.45 -8.07 -5.15
CA LYS A 134 12.97 -7.58 -3.88
C LYS A 134 14.47 -7.42 -3.99
N LEU A 135 14.98 -6.28 -3.56
CA LEU A 135 16.42 -6.02 -3.46
C LEU A 135 17.00 -6.57 -2.15
N SER A 136 18.31 -6.64 -2.10
CA SER A 136 19.06 -6.53 -0.86
C SER A 136 19.77 -5.17 -0.90
N PHE A 137 19.54 -4.31 0.10
CA PHE A 137 20.04 -2.93 0.11
C PHE A 137 21.54 -2.84 -0.19
N TYR A 138 22.34 -3.64 0.52
CA TYR A 138 23.81 -3.59 0.43
C TYR A 138 24.39 -4.15 -0.87
N SER A 139 23.60 -4.84 -1.69
CA SER A 139 24.03 -5.39 -2.97
C SER A 139 23.19 -4.89 -4.16
N SER A 140 22.44 -3.82 -3.97
CA SER A 140 21.49 -3.32 -4.98
C SER A 140 22.14 -2.47 -6.08
N VAL A 141 23.33 -1.91 -5.85
CA VAL A 141 24.06 -1.13 -6.86
C VAL A 141 24.38 -2.01 -8.08
N GLY A 142 24.06 -1.50 -9.25
CA GLY A 142 24.16 -2.22 -10.54
C GLY A 142 22.91 -3.02 -10.91
N GLN A 143 21.95 -3.19 -10.00
CA GLN A 143 20.69 -3.86 -10.29
C GLN A 143 19.64 -2.90 -10.87
N LYS A 144 18.65 -3.44 -11.58
CA LYS A 144 17.45 -2.70 -11.97
C LYS A 144 16.63 -2.35 -10.74
N ALA A 145 16.23 -1.08 -10.64
CA ALA A 145 15.31 -0.65 -9.61
C ALA A 145 13.94 -1.34 -9.79
N PRO A 146 13.35 -1.94 -8.75
CA PRO A 146 11.98 -2.44 -8.80
C PRO A 146 11.02 -1.32 -9.18
N ASP A 147 10.21 -1.54 -10.23
CA ASP A 147 9.20 -0.57 -10.66
C ASP A 147 8.03 -0.53 -9.67
N PHE A 148 7.48 0.65 -9.44
CA PHE A 148 6.34 0.85 -8.55
C PHE A 148 5.47 2.02 -9.01
N SER A 149 4.26 2.08 -8.47
CA SER A 149 3.34 3.21 -8.63
C SER A 149 2.83 3.65 -7.27
N LEU A 150 3.04 4.93 -6.93
CA LEU A 150 2.58 5.53 -5.66
C LEU A 150 1.81 6.81 -5.92
N GLU A 151 0.84 7.11 -5.06
CA GLU A 151 0.14 8.38 -5.06
C GLU A 151 1.05 9.49 -4.53
N SER A 152 1.02 10.65 -5.19
CA SER A 152 1.73 11.86 -4.79
C SER A 152 0.83 12.77 -3.95
N ILE A 153 1.46 13.76 -3.27
CA ILE A 153 0.77 14.75 -2.43
C ILE A 153 -0.29 15.54 -3.22
N ASP A 154 -0.10 15.78 -4.51
CA ASP A 154 -1.05 16.46 -5.39
C ASP A 154 -2.19 15.57 -5.91
N GLY A 155 -2.18 14.27 -5.58
CA GLY A 155 -3.19 13.30 -5.98
C GLY A 155 -2.90 12.60 -7.31
N THR A 156 -1.81 12.94 -7.99
CA THR A 156 -1.38 12.21 -9.18
C THR A 156 -0.71 10.89 -8.79
N THR A 157 -0.69 9.93 -9.71
CA THR A 157 0.04 8.68 -9.53
C THR A 157 1.39 8.79 -10.23
N MET A 158 2.47 8.63 -9.47
CA MET A 158 3.82 8.52 -10.00
C MET A 158 4.18 7.06 -10.22
N LYS A 159 4.67 6.74 -11.41
CA LYS A 159 5.25 5.43 -11.72
C LYS A 159 6.73 5.60 -12.04
N LEU A 160 7.61 4.82 -11.40
CA LEU A 160 9.05 4.97 -11.56
C LEU A 160 9.50 4.81 -13.02
N SER A 161 8.93 3.85 -13.75
CA SER A 161 9.28 3.61 -15.16
C SER A 161 8.94 4.76 -16.11
N ASP A 162 8.09 5.71 -15.72
CA ASP A 162 7.76 6.89 -16.54
C ASP A 162 8.89 7.92 -16.54
N TYR A 163 9.87 7.76 -15.65
CA TYR A 163 11.05 8.62 -15.53
C TYR A 163 12.29 8.07 -16.24
N LYS A 164 12.14 7.08 -17.12
CA LYS A 164 13.23 6.64 -18.01
C LYS A 164 13.77 7.84 -18.81
N GLY A 165 15.09 7.90 -18.93
CA GLY A 165 15.79 9.04 -19.53
C GLY A 165 16.17 10.14 -18.54
N LYS A 166 15.73 10.05 -17.27
CA LYS A 166 16.14 10.94 -16.19
C LYS A 166 16.87 10.18 -15.09
N ASN A 167 17.70 10.87 -14.35
CA ASN A 167 18.20 10.38 -13.07
C ASN A 167 17.11 10.59 -12.03
N VAL A 168 16.86 9.56 -11.21
CA VAL A 168 15.83 9.60 -10.16
C VAL A 168 16.52 9.40 -8.81
N VAL A 169 16.30 10.33 -7.89
CA VAL A 169 16.67 10.17 -6.48
C VAL A 169 15.41 9.73 -5.73
N LEU A 170 15.50 8.61 -5.02
CA LEU A 170 14.49 8.19 -4.06
C LEU A 170 15.05 8.40 -2.66
N PHE A 171 14.29 9.12 -1.85
CA PHE A 171 14.57 9.33 -0.43
C PHE A 171 13.48 8.66 0.39
N PHE A 172 13.81 7.55 1.03
CA PHE A 172 12.94 6.89 1.99
C PHE A 172 13.08 7.53 3.36
N THR A 173 11.97 7.72 4.06
CA THR A 173 11.93 8.43 5.34
C THR A 173 10.86 7.86 6.27
N GLU A 174 11.07 7.97 7.59
CA GLU A 174 10.04 7.64 8.61
C GLU A 174 8.81 8.56 8.56
N GLY A 175 8.90 9.65 7.77
CA GLY A 175 7.76 10.51 7.53
C GLY A 175 7.54 11.59 8.58
N SER A 176 6.27 11.80 8.94
CA SER A 176 5.83 12.92 9.78
C SER A 176 6.46 12.92 11.18
N MET A 177 6.76 11.75 11.71
CA MET A 177 7.39 11.62 13.05
C MET A 177 8.88 11.95 13.08
N CYS A 178 9.56 12.00 11.93
CA CYS A 178 11.00 12.29 11.82
C CYS A 178 11.27 13.80 11.69
N TYR A 179 10.65 14.60 12.55
CA TYR A 179 10.89 16.05 12.64
C TYR A 179 12.08 16.34 13.57
N PRO A 180 12.97 17.31 13.25
CA PRO A 180 13.00 18.09 12.00
C PRO A 180 13.77 17.44 10.86
N ALA A 181 14.63 16.45 11.11
CA ALA A 181 15.67 16.00 10.20
C ALA A 181 15.18 15.56 8.81
N CYS A 182 14.16 14.69 8.77
CA CYS A 182 13.60 14.25 7.48
C CYS A 182 12.87 15.41 6.77
N TRP A 183 12.21 16.28 7.52
CA TRP A 183 11.51 17.43 6.95
C TRP A 183 12.48 18.43 6.33
N ASP A 184 13.59 18.72 7.01
CA ASP A 184 14.66 19.60 6.49
C ASP A 184 15.22 19.06 5.17
N GLN A 185 15.47 17.75 5.09
CA GLN A 185 15.93 17.12 3.84
C GLN A 185 14.86 17.20 2.73
N MET A 186 13.59 16.92 3.05
CA MET A 186 12.49 16.99 2.07
C MET A 186 12.29 18.43 1.56
N SER A 187 12.31 19.41 2.45
CA SER A 187 12.24 20.83 2.10
C SER A 187 13.44 21.24 1.25
N SER A 188 14.65 20.83 1.62
CA SER A 188 15.87 21.10 0.88
C SER A 188 15.79 20.55 -0.55
N PHE A 189 15.29 19.35 -0.75
CA PHE A 189 15.06 18.77 -2.08
C PHE A 189 14.04 19.56 -2.91
N GLY A 190 12.95 19.97 -2.30
CA GLY A 190 11.91 20.76 -2.99
C GLY A 190 12.41 22.10 -3.51
N ASN A 191 13.34 22.72 -2.78
CA ASN A 191 13.86 24.06 -3.07
C ASN A 191 15.18 24.06 -3.85
N ASP A 192 15.78 22.91 -4.14
CA ASP A 192 17.03 22.78 -4.89
C ASP A 192 16.73 22.39 -6.36
N GLU A 193 16.92 23.34 -7.26
CA GLU A 193 16.67 23.17 -8.70
C GLU A 193 17.52 22.08 -9.35
N ARG A 194 18.65 21.70 -8.74
CA ARG A 194 19.51 20.62 -9.24
C ARG A 194 18.80 19.26 -9.25
N PHE A 195 17.78 19.08 -8.39
CA PHE A 195 16.97 17.87 -8.31
C PHE A 195 15.63 17.93 -9.05
N ASN A 196 15.25 19.09 -9.58
CA ASN A 196 13.93 19.29 -10.17
C ASN A 196 14.02 19.95 -11.55
N ASN A 197 14.68 19.27 -12.49
CA ASN A 197 14.92 19.78 -13.85
C ASN A 197 14.64 18.71 -14.92
N ALA A 198 15.04 19.00 -16.17
CA ALA A 198 14.83 18.09 -17.28
C ALA A 198 15.57 16.75 -17.15
N ASN A 199 16.70 16.70 -16.43
CA ASN A 199 17.58 15.54 -16.34
C ASN A 199 17.49 14.77 -15.02
N THR A 200 17.02 15.42 -13.94
CA THR A 200 17.01 14.84 -12.58
C THR A 200 15.71 15.18 -11.87
N VAL A 201 15.18 14.21 -11.15
CA VAL A 201 14.03 14.37 -10.28
C VAL A 201 14.28 13.67 -8.95
N VAL A 202 13.74 14.22 -7.85
CA VAL A 202 13.78 13.60 -6.54
C VAL A 202 12.36 13.36 -6.01
N PHE A 203 12.16 12.23 -5.34
CA PHE A 203 10.93 11.87 -4.64
C PHE A 203 11.24 11.46 -3.21
N SER A 204 10.48 11.99 -2.27
CA SER A 204 10.49 11.54 -0.88
C SER A 204 9.36 10.53 -0.68
N ILE A 205 9.69 9.34 -0.19
CA ILE A 205 8.75 8.22 0.01
C ILE A 205 8.53 8.04 1.50
N THR A 206 7.28 8.16 1.93
CA THR A 206 6.88 8.03 3.33
C THR A 206 5.78 6.98 3.50
N PRO A 207 5.75 6.23 4.62
CA PRO A 207 4.67 5.30 4.93
C PRO A 207 3.41 5.96 5.49
N ASP A 208 3.39 7.29 5.61
CA ASP A 208 2.27 8.04 6.17
C ASP A 208 1.06 8.09 5.23
N GLN A 209 -0.04 8.62 5.77
CA GLN A 209 -1.23 8.89 5.00
C GLN A 209 -1.16 10.28 4.36
N LYS A 210 -1.61 10.40 3.11
CA LYS A 210 -1.65 11.66 2.36
C LYS A 210 -2.34 12.80 3.14
N ALA A 211 -3.46 12.51 3.79
CA ALA A 211 -4.23 13.52 4.52
C ALA A 211 -3.45 14.17 5.68
N GLU A 212 -2.48 13.48 6.26
CA GLU A 212 -1.58 14.02 7.28
C GLU A 212 -0.61 15.02 6.66
N TRP A 213 0.05 14.65 5.58
CA TRP A 213 0.99 15.51 4.87
C TRP A 213 0.33 16.72 4.21
N GLN A 214 -0.91 16.62 3.77
CA GLN A 214 -1.67 17.79 3.30
C GLN A 214 -1.80 18.86 4.40
N LYS A 215 -2.04 18.45 5.64
CA LYS A 215 -2.10 19.38 6.79
C LYS A 215 -0.73 19.96 7.13
N ILE A 216 0.34 19.16 7.01
CA ILE A 216 1.71 19.60 7.26
C ILE A 216 2.12 20.66 6.23
N VAL A 217 1.96 20.36 4.95
CA VAL A 217 2.34 21.28 3.85
C VAL A 217 1.56 22.59 3.92
N GLN A 218 0.31 22.60 4.37
CA GLN A 218 -0.46 23.82 4.61
C GLN A 218 0.14 24.69 5.71
N LYS A 219 0.77 24.10 6.74
CA LYS A 219 1.35 24.81 7.88
C LYS A 219 2.83 25.13 7.73
N VAL A 220 3.51 24.43 6.83
CA VAL A 220 4.96 24.53 6.58
C VAL A 220 5.19 24.84 5.10
N PRO A 221 5.13 26.13 4.70
CA PRO A 221 5.20 26.53 3.29
C PRO A 221 6.48 26.07 2.57
N GLU A 222 7.58 25.87 3.30
CA GLU A 222 8.86 25.39 2.80
C GLU A 222 8.77 23.98 2.19
N MET A 223 7.76 23.19 2.62
CA MET A 223 7.47 21.85 2.13
C MET A 223 6.66 21.83 0.83
N SER A 224 6.13 22.98 0.38
CA SER A 224 5.18 23.05 -0.75
C SER A 224 5.74 22.56 -2.08
N LYS A 225 7.06 22.57 -2.25
CA LYS A 225 7.74 22.09 -3.45
C LYS A 225 8.27 20.66 -3.33
N ALA A 226 8.17 20.05 -2.16
CA ALA A 226 8.61 18.67 -1.95
C ALA A 226 7.69 17.69 -2.70
N LYS A 227 8.27 16.78 -3.48
CA LYS A 227 7.53 15.69 -4.16
C LYS A 227 7.42 14.52 -3.22
N ILE A 228 6.27 14.38 -2.56
CA ILE A 228 6.02 13.38 -1.53
C ILE A 228 5.15 12.26 -2.11
N LEU A 229 5.58 11.02 -1.93
CA LEU A 229 4.88 9.81 -2.35
C LEU A 229 4.51 8.97 -1.12
N PHE A 230 3.34 8.34 -1.18
CA PHE A 230 2.76 7.61 -0.04
C PHE A 230 2.84 6.10 -0.23
N ASP A 231 3.74 5.45 0.51
CA ASP A 231 3.90 3.99 0.59
C ASP A 231 3.23 3.44 1.87
N SER A 232 1.95 3.75 2.06
CA SER A 232 1.21 3.37 3.28
C SER A 232 1.15 1.87 3.53
N THR A 233 1.27 1.06 2.50
CA THR A 233 1.38 -0.41 2.59
C THR A 233 2.79 -0.89 2.91
N ARG A 234 3.80 -0.01 2.80
CA ARG A 234 5.24 -0.32 2.89
C ARG A 234 5.73 -1.35 1.86
N ALA A 235 4.99 -1.54 0.78
CA ALA A 235 5.34 -2.49 -0.26
C ALA A 235 6.62 -2.08 -0.99
N VAL A 236 6.76 -0.80 -1.30
CA VAL A 236 7.96 -0.25 -1.95
C VAL A 236 9.13 -0.27 -0.98
N SER A 237 8.96 0.20 0.26
CA SER A 237 9.99 0.16 1.30
C SER A 237 10.51 -1.27 1.56
N SER A 238 9.61 -2.26 1.57
CA SER A 238 9.97 -3.68 1.71
C SER A 238 10.74 -4.21 0.49
N ALA A 239 10.30 -3.84 -0.73
CA ALA A 239 10.96 -4.28 -1.96
C ALA A 239 12.37 -3.68 -2.12
N TYR A 240 12.58 -2.47 -1.62
CA TYR A 240 13.90 -1.80 -1.60
C TYR A 240 14.75 -2.17 -0.38
N ASP A 241 14.25 -3.04 0.51
CA ASP A 241 14.95 -3.56 1.70
C ASP A 241 15.40 -2.47 2.70
N VAL A 242 14.57 -1.43 2.89
CA VAL A 242 14.95 -0.25 3.71
C VAL A 242 14.32 -0.23 5.11
N LEU A 243 13.50 -1.22 5.49
CA LEU A 243 12.75 -1.19 6.74
C LEU A 243 13.59 -1.50 7.99
N SER A 244 14.79 -2.09 7.84
CA SER A 244 15.60 -2.58 8.96
C SER A 244 17.00 -1.98 9.02
N LEU A 245 17.24 -0.88 8.29
CA LEU A 245 18.53 -0.23 8.20
C LEU A 245 18.89 0.54 9.47
N ALA A 246 20.15 0.96 9.58
CA ALA A 246 20.67 1.59 10.79
C ALA A 246 20.01 2.94 11.10
N SER A 247 19.63 3.70 10.07
CA SER A 247 18.96 5.00 10.21
C SER A 247 17.50 4.91 10.67
N SER A 248 16.86 3.73 10.60
CA SER A 248 15.49 3.55 11.10
C SER A 248 15.45 3.51 12.62
N MET A 249 14.65 4.37 13.23
CA MET A 249 14.33 4.34 14.66
C MET A 249 13.28 3.28 15.00
N HIS A 250 12.47 2.87 13.99
CA HIS A 250 11.39 1.88 14.12
C HIS A 250 11.63 0.69 13.19
N LYS A 251 12.76 0.00 13.38
CA LYS A 251 13.21 -1.12 12.53
C LYS A 251 12.13 -2.17 12.31
N GLY A 252 12.03 -2.61 11.06
CA GLY A 252 11.01 -3.55 10.60
C GLY A 252 9.63 -2.93 10.32
N SER A 253 9.41 -1.67 10.73
CA SER A 253 8.13 -0.99 10.57
C SER A 253 8.20 0.25 9.69
N TYR A 254 9.31 1.00 9.75
CA TYR A 254 9.49 2.25 9.01
C TYR A 254 10.85 2.27 8.32
N PRO A 255 10.96 2.84 7.10
CA PRO A 255 12.27 3.13 6.52
C PRO A 255 12.94 4.24 7.32
N GLY A 256 14.27 4.24 7.35
CA GLY A 256 15.01 5.35 7.93
C GLY A 256 15.32 6.45 6.92
N HIS A 257 16.40 7.16 7.14
CA HIS A 257 16.90 8.24 6.28
C HIS A 257 17.79 7.67 5.16
N THR A 258 17.16 7.12 4.10
CA THR A 258 17.82 6.24 3.13
C THR A 258 17.64 6.73 1.69
N TYR A 259 18.71 6.66 0.90
CA TYR A 259 18.74 7.17 -0.47
C TYR A 259 19.08 6.10 -1.50
N PHE A 260 18.49 6.25 -2.70
CA PHE A 260 18.87 5.56 -3.92
C PHE A 260 19.03 6.59 -5.04
N ILE A 261 20.06 6.45 -5.85
CA ILE A 261 20.18 7.16 -7.13
C ILE A 261 20.05 6.12 -8.24
N ILE A 262 19.09 6.35 -9.12
CA ILE A 262 18.75 5.51 -10.26
C ILE A 262 19.10 6.27 -11.54
N ASP A 263 19.85 5.66 -12.43
CA ASP A 263 20.25 6.28 -13.69
C ASP A 263 19.12 6.33 -14.74
N LYS A 264 19.41 6.97 -15.88
CA LYS A 264 18.50 7.11 -17.02
C LYS A 264 18.00 5.79 -17.60
N ASN A 265 18.71 4.69 -17.33
CA ASN A 265 18.35 3.34 -17.76
C ASN A 265 17.54 2.56 -16.69
N GLY A 266 17.27 3.16 -15.53
CA GLY A 266 16.58 2.53 -14.41
C GLY A 266 17.47 1.59 -13.60
N VAL A 267 18.80 1.79 -13.63
CA VAL A 267 19.77 1.01 -12.84
C VAL A 267 20.18 1.81 -11.62
N ILE A 268 20.20 1.17 -10.46
CA ILE A 268 20.68 1.76 -9.21
C ILE A 268 22.18 1.98 -9.31
N ARG A 269 22.64 3.21 -9.09
CA ARG A 269 24.06 3.59 -9.17
C ARG A 269 24.66 3.96 -7.82
N TYR A 270 23.82 4.35 -6.88
CA TYR A 270 24.25 4.72 -5.55
C TYR A 270 23.18 4.41 -4.53
N THR A 271 23.59 4.01 -3.33
CA THR A 271 22.72 3.85 -2.15
C THR A 271 23.43 4.36 -0.92
N MET A 272 22.67 4.98 -0.03
CA MET A 272 23.19 5.44 1.26
C MET A 272 22.10 5.29 2.33
N ASP A 273 22.46 4.69 3.43
CA ASP A 273 21.72 4.74 4.70
C ASP A 273 22.41 5.76 5.60
N ASP A 274 21.73 6.83 6.01
CA ASP A 274 22.31 7.92 6.79
C ASP A 274 21.80 8.00 8.23
N PRO A 275 22.42 7.31 9.19
CA PRO A 275 22.05 7.41 10.61
C PRO A 275 22.26 8.80 11.22
N LYS A 276 23.03 9.69 10.57
CA LYS A 276 23.21 11.09 11.00
C LYS A 276 22.03 11.98 10.61
N MET A 277 21.19 11.51 9.69
CA MET A 277 20.01 12.21 9.18
C MET A 277 20.31 13.66 8.74
N ALA A 278 21.46 13.85 8.07
CA ALA A 278 21.88 15.15 7.60
C ALA A 278 21.29 15.49 6.21
N ILE A 279 21.32 16.79 5.87
CA ILE A 279 21.02 17.22 4.48
C ILE A 279 22.17 16.77 3.57
N ARG A 280 21.85 16.01 2.49
CA ARG A 280 22.81 15.36 1.61
C ARG A 280 22.78 15.85 0.16
N ASN A 281 22.21 17.00 -0.10
CA ASN A 281 22.03 17.51 -1.47
C ASN A 281 23.35 17.53 -2.27
N ASP A 282 24.42 18.08 -1.73
CA ASP A 282 25.69 18.23 -2.45
C ASP A 282 26.35 16.87 -2.71
N GLU A 283 26.28 15.96 -1.74
CA GLU A 283 26.80 14.59 -1.89
C GLU A 283 26.08 13.85 -3.01
N LEU A 284 24.73 13.87 -3.00
CA LEU A 284 23.92 13.20 -4.01
C LEU A 284 24.10 13.80 -5.42
N ILE A 285 24.24 15.12 -5.53
CA ILE A 285 24.56 15.80 -6.83
C ILE A 285 25.94 15.39 -7.32
N SER A 286 26.93 15.29 -6.41
CA SER A 286 28.27 14.79 -6.78
C SER A 286 28.21 13.35 -7.31
N GLU A 287 27.43 12.47 -6.70
CA GLU A 287 27.25 11.10 -7.19
C GLU A 287 26.54 11.05 -8.56
N ILE A 288 25.53 11.89 -8.78
CA ILE A 288 24.86 12.02 -10.08
C ILE A 288 25.86 12.48 -11.15
N GLY A 289 26.78 13.37 -10.81
CA GLY A 289 27.79 13.88 -11.73
C GLY A 289 28.84 12.84 -12.19
N LYS A 290 28.92 11.69 -11.51
CA LYS A 290 29.84 10.58 -11.85
C LYS A 290 29.24 9.57 -12.85
N MET A 291 27.94 9.73 -13.21
CA MET A 291 27.18 8.75 -14.02
C MET A 291 27.13 9.14 -15.53
#